data_f09f1c19f40c3271beafbe0f07b5dbb3
#
_entry.id   f09f1c19f40c3271beafbe0f07b5dbb3
#
_cell.length_a   1.000
_cell.length_b   1.000
_cell.length_c   1.000
_cell.angle_alpha   90.00
_cell.angle_beta   90.00
_cell.angle_gamma   90.00
#
_symmetry.space_group_name_H-M   'P 1'
#
loop_
_entity.id
_entity.type
_entity.pdbx_description
1 polymer ?
#
loop_
_entity_poly.entity_id
_entity_poly.type
_entity_poly.pdbx_seq_one_letter_code
_entity_poly.pdbx_strand_id
1 'polypeptide(L)'
;GKDWCRRFVLDLAAQVPNLTIISGLAYGIDVIAHRAAIEAGIPTIIIPAHGLDRVYPAVHRNVAVQSLGKGGILTEYTTGTEPERFNFVARNRIVAGMADAVVVVESKARGGSLITAQMAQDYNRDIFTVPGRPDDVCSAGCNQLIKQQKAQLIENAADLLAAMRWEEQTKQPRQTTMMEMLYDLTPTQQQLINLLRDAENGMHINQLVMETQLAYGTVSAEL
;
A
#
# COMPACT_ATOMS: atom_id res chain seq x y z
N GLY A 1 21.47 -8.16 2.25
CA GLY A 1 20.27 -7.41 1.94
C GLY A 1 19.35 -8.06 0.93
N LYS A 2 19.84 -8.57 -0.21
CA LYS A 2 18.96 -9.14 -1.25
C LYS A 2 18.11 -10.30 -0.76
N ASP A 3 18.69 -11.30 -0.10
CA ASP A 3 17.95 -12.46 0.42
C ASP A 3 17.02 -12.08 1.58
N TRP A 4 17.45 -11.12 2.39
CA TRP A 4 16.60 -10.54 3.43
C TRP A 4 15.38 -9.87 2.81
N CYS A 5 15.57 -8.99 1.80
CA CYS A 5 14.49 -8.29 1.11
C CYS A 5 13.48 -9.26 0.50
N ARG A 6 13.96 -10.33 -0.17
CA ARG A 6 13.06 -11.34 -0.76
C ARG A 6 12.22 -12.01 0.32
N ARG A 7 12.83 -12.51 1.39
CA ARG A 7 12.11 -13.17 2.51
C ARG A 7 11.11 -12.20 3.14
N PHE A 8 11.54 -10.99 3.44
CA PHE A 8 10.70 -9.96 4.04
C PHE A 8 9.44 -9.67 3.23
N VAL A 9 9.55 -9.52 1.90
CA VAL A 9 8.38 -9.30 1.03
C VAL A 9 7.46 -10.52 1.00
N LEU A 10 8.01 -11.74 0.95
CA LEU A 10 7.21 -12.97 0.99
C LEU A 10 6.46 -13.12 2.32
N ASP A 11 7.14 -12.84 3.43
CA ASP A 11 6.56 -12.92 4.78
C ASP A 11 5.45 -11.87 4.99
N LEU A 12 5.65 -10.65 4.48
CA LEU A 12 4.60 -9.62 4.50
C LEU A 12 3.40 -10.01 3.63
N ALA A 13 3.65 -10.53 2.43
CA ALA A 13 2.59 -10.92 1.50
C ALA A 13 1.70 -12.03 2.05
N ALA A 14 2.26 -12.91 2.88
CA ALA A 14 1.51 -13.97 3.56
C ALA A 14 0.59 -13.45 4.69
N GLN A 15 0.86 -12.26 5.22
CA GLN A 15 0.20 -11.73 6.40
C GLN A 15 -0.68 -10.51 6.13
N VAL A 16 -0.37 -9.73 5.08
CA VAL A 16 -1.06 -8.47 4.78
C VAL A 16 -1.93 -8.61 3.53
N PRO A 17 -3.25 -8.63 3.67
CA PRO A 17 -4.16 -8.56 2.52
C PRO A 17 -3.94 -7.24 1.74
N ASN A 18 -3.98 -7.32 0.42
CA ASN A 18 -3.86 -6.16 -0.48
C ASN A 18 -2.52 -5.39 -0.38
N LEU A 19 -1.45 -6.05 0.08
CA LEU A 19 -0.12 -5.47 0.07
C LEU A 19 0.30 -5.12 -1.36
N THR A 20 0.87 -3.94 -1.55
CA THR A 20 1.45 -3.49 -2.83
C THR A 20 2.88 -3.05 -2.61
N ILE A 21 3.80 -3.56 -3.42
CA ILE A 21 5.21 -3.13 -3.40
C ILE A 21 5.43 -2.03 -4.41
N ILE A 22 6.03 -0.92 -3.98
CA ILE A 22 6.35 0.23 -4.84
C ILE A 22 7.86 0.47 -4.81
N SER A 23 8.50 0.54 -5.97
CA SER A 23 9.92 0.88 -6.07
C SER A 23 10.29 1.36 -7.48
N GLY A 24 11.57 1.65 -7.69
CA GLY A 24 12.09 2.32 -8.88
C GLY A 24 12.70 1.44 -9.97
N LEU A 25 12.68 0.13 -9.82
CA LEU A 25 13.29 -0.84 -10.72
C LEU A 25 14.84 -0.70 -10.87
N ALA A 26 15.49 0.02 -9.97
CA ALA A 26 16.94 0.15 -9.98
C ALA A 26 17.66 -1.18 -9.72
N TYR A 27 18.99 -1.21 -9.95
CA TYR A 27 19.79 -2.36 -9.51
C TYR A 27 19.75 -2.54 -8.00
N GLY A 28 19.85 -3.77 -7.53
CA GLY A 28 19.94 -4.10 -6.11
C GLY A 28 18.58 -4.40 -5.50
N ILE A 29 18.21 -3.69 -4.45
CA ILE A 29 17.02 -3.98 -3.63
C ILE A 29 15.72 -3.76 -4.41
N ASP A 30 15.62 -2.71 -5.23
CA ASP A 30 14.41 -2.41 -6.00
C ASP A 30 13.94 -3.59 -6.83
N VAL A 31 14.81 -4.12 -7.70
CA VAL A 31 14.45 -5.26 -8.56
C VAL A 31 14.16 -6.54 -7.78
N ILE A 32 14.81 -6.73 -6.61
CA ILE A 32 14.53 -7.88 -5.75
C ILE A 32 13.15 -7.75 -5.10
N ALA A 33 12.78 -6.57 -4.64
CA ALA A 33 11.46 -6.31 -4.08
C ALA A 33 10.34 -6.57 -5.11
N HIS A 34 10.51 -6.09 -6.35
CA HIS A 34 9.56 -6.37 -7.43
C HIS A 34 9.45 -7.87 -7.75
N ARG A 35 10.59 -8.58 -7.85
CA ARG A 35 10.61 -10.03 -8.09
C ARG A 35 9.92 -10.80 -6.97
N ALA A 36 10.17 -10.45 -5.73
CA ALA A 36 9.53 -11.08 -4.58
C ALA A 36 8.02 -10.83 -4.56
N ALA A 37 7.56 -9.63 -4.92
CA ALA A 37 6.14 -9.32 -5.06
C ALA A 37 5.47 -10.17 -6.16
N ILE A 38 6.13 -10.31 -7.33
CA ILE A 38 5.66 -11.16 -8.44
C ILE A 38 5.60 -12.63 -8.00
N GLU A 39 6.65 -13.11 -7.31
CA GLU A 39 6.72 -14.47 -6.77
C GLU A 39 5.59 -14.75 -5.76
N ALA A 40 5.33 -13.79 -4.86
CA ALA A 40 4.23 -13.85 -3.90
C ALA A 40 2.84 -13.68 -4.54
N GLY A 41 2.78 -13.29 -5.81
CA GLY A 41 1.52 -13.03 -6.50
C GLY A 41 0.78 -11.79 -6.02
N ILE A 42 1.46 -10.82 -5.40
CA ILE A 42 0.91 -9.52 -4.98
C ILE A 42 1.20 -8.42 -6.01
N PRO A 43 0.41 -7.32 -6.00
CA PRO A 43 0.65 -6.18 -6.87
C PRO A 43 2.02 -5.54 -6.63
N THR A 44 2.65 -5.07 -7.73
CA THR A 44 3.84 -4.24 -7.63
C THR A 44 3.80 -3.10 -8.64
N ILE A 45 4.11 -1.89 -8.18
CA ILE A 45 4.12 -0.68 -9.00
C ILE A 45 5.55 -0.22 -9.21
N ILE A 46 5.95 -0.14 -10.46
CA ILE A 46 7.26 0.36 -10.87
C ILE A 46 7.14 1.84 -11.19
N ILE A 47 7.96 2.66 -10.55
CA ILE A 47 8.07 4.08 -10.85
C ILE A 47 9.41 4.31 -11.57
N PRO A 48 9.48 4.37 -12.91
CA PRO A 48 10.72 4.63 -13.63
C PRO A 48 11.09 6.13 -13.63
N ALA A 49 12.35 6.44 -13.95
CA ALA A 49 12.87 7.81 -14.08
C ALA A 49 13.00 8.24 -15.55
N HIS A 50 12.10 7.74 -16.42
CA HIS A 50 12.09 7.93 -17.86
C HIS A 50 10.69 7.70 -18.43
N GLY A 51 10.50 7.99 -19.73
CA GLY A 51 9.24 7.73 -20.43
C GLY A 51 8.94 6.25 -20.61
N LEU A 52 7.66 5.91 -20.94
CA LEU A 52 7.20 4.51 -21.08
C LEU A 52 7.66 3.81 -22.38
N ASP A 53 8.35 4.50 -23.26
CA ASP A 53 8.89 3.98 -24.53
C ASP A 53 10.08 3.03 -24.34
N ARG A 54 10.61 2.96 -23.13
CA ARG A 54 11.79 2.16 -22.78
C ARG A 54 11.70 1.58 -21.39
N VAL A 55 12.62 0.64 -21.08
CA VAL A 55 12.82 0.12 -19.73
C VAL A 55 14.31 0.28 -19.37
N TYR A 56 14.57 0.95 -18.28
CA TYR A 56 15.92 1.10 -17.74
C TYR A 56 15.97 0.66 -16.26
N PRO A 57 16.92 -0.22 -15.90
CA PRO A 57 17.90 -0.88 -16.76
C PRO A 57 17.24 -1.93 -17.69
N ALA A 58 17.74 -2.06 -18.92
CA ALA A 58 17.17 -2.99 -19.92
C ALA A 58 17.15 -4.46 -19.47
N VAL A 59 18.10 -4.85 -18.59
CA VAL A 59 18.18 -6.21 -18.01
C VAL A 59 16.98 -6.53 -17.11
N HIS A 60 16.24 -5.52 -16.62
CA HIS A 60 15.06 -5.69 -15.78
C HIS A 60 13.74 -5.72 -16.58
N ARG A 61 13.81 -5.73 -17.94
CA ARG A 61 12.63 -5.70 -18.80
C ARG A 61 11.61 -6.80 -18.48
N ASN A 62 12.09 -8.01 -18.19
CA ASN A 62 11.20 -9.13 -17.86
C ASN A 62 10.40 -8.85 -16.57
N VAL A 63 11.02 -8.23 -15.57
CA VAL A 63 10.35 -7.86 -14.32
C VAL A 63 9.30 -6.77 -14.59
N ALA A 64 9.62 -5.78 -15.43
CA ALA A 64 8.69 -4.74 -15.83
C ALA A 64 7.46 -5.32 -16.57
N VAL A 65 7.65 -6.27 -17.48
CA VAL A 65 6.54 -6.94 -18.19
C VAL A 65 5.68 -7.77 -17.23
N GLN A 66 6.31 -8.53 -16.32
CA GLN A 66 5.58 -9.36 -15.35
C GLN A 66 4.79 -8.52 -14.34
N SER A 67 5.26 -7.32 -13.98
CA SER A 67 4.54 -6.43 -13.06
C SER A 67 3.19 -5.96 -13.62
N LEU A 68 3.00 -5.94 -14.95
CA LEU A 68 1.74 -5.54 -15.58
C LEU A 68 0.59 -6.53 -15.31
N GLY A 69 0.88 -7.75 -14.90
CA GLY A 69 -0.14 -8.76 -14.64
C GLY A 69 -1.05 -8.46 -13.44
N LYS A 70 -0.50 -7.85 -12.37
CA LYS A 70 -1.24 -7.50 -11.14
C LYS A 70 -0.95 -6.10 -10.61
N GLY A 71 0.03 -5.42 -11.17
CA GLY A 71 0.46 -4.08 -10.79
C GLY A 71 0.52 -3.16 -11.99
N GLY A 72 1.62 -2.42 -12.14
CA GLY A 72 1.76 -1.49 -13.26
C GLY A 72 3.08 -0.73 -13.27
N ILE A 73 3.21 0.13 -14.28
CA ILE A 73 4.31 1.07 -14.40
C ILE A 73 3.71 2.48 -14.45
N LEU A 74 4.15 3.34 -13.54
CA LEU A 74 3.68 4.71 -13.42
C LEU A 74 4.86 5.68 -13.55
N THR A 75 4.77 6.65 -14.45
CA THR A 75 5.79 7.69 -14.60
C THR A 75 5.17 9.06 -14.84
N GLU A 76 5.87 10.10 -14.38
CA GLU A 76 5.54 11.49 -14.70
C GLU A 76 6.24 12.00 -15.97
N TYR A 77 7.16 11.19 -16.51
CA TYR A 77 7.96 11.59 -17.66
C TYR A 77 7.26 11.25 -18.97
N THR A 78 7.32 12.19 -19.92
CA THR A 78 6.78 11.99 -21.25
C THR A 78 7.62 10.99 -22.05
N THR A 79 7.01 10.38 -23.07
CA THR A 79 7.68 9.53 -24.04
C THR A 79 8.91 10.25 -24.63
N GLY A 80 10.01 9.52 -24.77
CA GLY A 80 11.29 10.06 -25.24
C GLY A 80 12.21 10.60 -24.14
N THR A 81 11.74 10.73 -22.88
CA THR A 81 12.60 11.17 -21.78
C THR A 81 13.63 10.10 -21.42
N GLU A 82 14.91 10.48 -21.44
CA GLU A 82 16.04 9.62 -21.09
C GLU A 82 16.19 9.44 -19.57
N PRO A 83 16.75 8.30 -19.10
CA PRO A 83 17.01 8.02 -17.69
C PRO A 83 18.24 8.82 -17.19
N GLU A 84 18.07 10.09 -16.92
CA GLU A 84 19.11 10.96 -16.42
C GLU A 84 19.26 10.89 -14.90
N ARG A 85 20.46 11.20 -14.38
CA ARG A 85 20.77 11.13 -12.95
C ARG A 85 19.80 11.97 -12.09
N PHE A 86 19.43 13.13 -12.56
CA PHE A 86 18.50 14.03 -11.87
C PHE A 86 17.10 13.42 -11.75
N ASN A 87 16.64 12.77 -12.82
CA ASN A 87 15.32 12.15 -12.87
C ASN A 87 15.16 11.03 -11.82
N PHE A 88 16.22 10.26 -11.51
CA PHE A 88 16.17 9.25 -10.46
C PHE A 88 15.92 9.86 -9.09
N VAL A 89 16.53 11.00 -8.81
CA VAL A 89 16.31 11.70 -7.53
C VAL A 89 14.90 12.31 -7.49
N ALA A 90 14.50 13.02 -8.54
CA ALA A 90 13.19 13.66 -8.62
C ALA A 90 12.04 12.64 -8.50
N ARG A 91 12.15 11.50 -9.19
CA ARG A 91 11.17 10.41 -9.16
C ARG A 91 10.95 9.84 -7.75
N ASN A 92 11.98 9.78 -6.90
CA ASN A 92 11.88 9.14 -5.58
C ASN A 92 10.81 9.78 -4.69
N ARG A 93 10.43 11.05 -4.94
CA ARG A 93 9.31 11.69 -4.26
C ARG A 93 7.98 10.98 -4.51
N ILE A 94 7.79 10.41 -5.70
CA ILE A 94 6.57 9.66 -6.04
C ILE A 94 6.58 8.34 -5.28
N VAL A 95 7.71 7.63 -5.24
CA VAL A 95 7.84 6.39 -4.46
C VAL A 95 7.55 6.65 -2.99
N ALA A 96 8.15 7.67 -2.39
CA ALA A 96 7.93 8.03 -1.00
C ALA A 96 6.49 8.49 -0.73
N GLY A 97 5.91 9.31 -1.61
CA GLY A 97 4.55 9.85 -1.43
C GLY A 97 3.44 8.81 -1.56
N MET A 98 3.63 7.80 -2.42
CA MET A 98 2.66 6.72 -2.62
C MET A 98 2.74 5.62 -1.56
N ALA A 99 3.84 5.50 -0.83
CA ALA A 99 4.02 4.46 0.17
C ALA A 99 3.39 4.85 1.51
N ASP A 100 2.83 3.89 2.23
CA ASP A 100 2.45 4.05 3.64
C ASP A 100 3.68 3.96 4.52
N ALA A 101 4.62 3.08 4.15
CA ALA A 101 5.89 2.89 4.84
C ALA A 101 7.05 2.75 3.84
N VAL A 102 8.19 3.31 4.16
CA VAL A 102 9.43 3.19 3.38
C VAL A 102 10.43 2.33 4.14
N VAL A 103 10.88 1.23 3.52
CA VAL A 103 11.86 0.32 4.11
C VAL A 103 13.22 0.45 3.41
N VAL A 104 14.22 0.92 4.12
CA VAL A 104 15.61 1.00 3.64
C VAL A 104 16.36 -0.25 4.06
N VAL A 105 16.57 -1.18 3.12
CA VAL A 105 17.21 -2.49 3.40
C VAL A 105 18.72 -2.38 3.43
N GLU A 106 19.29 -1.63 2.48
CA GLU A 106 20.75 -1.37 2.40
C GLU A 106 20.98 0.04 1.89
N SER A 107 21.95 0.72 2.48
CA SER A 107 22.45 2.02 2.00
C SER A 107 23.86 2.30 2.47
N LYS A 108 24.70 2.78 1.55
CA LYS A 108 25.96 3.44 1.91
C LYS A 108 25.64 4.77 2.60
N ALA A 109 26.64 5.36 3.28
CA ALA A 109 26.51 6.65 3.98
C ALA A 109 25.99 7.81 3.11
N ARG A 110 26.09 7.72 1.79
CA ARG A 110 25.60 8.69 0.80
C ARG A 110 24.82 7.96 -0.30
N GLY A 111 23.92 7.04 0.07
CA GLY A 111 23.10 6.28 -0.88
C GLY A 111 21.83 7.03 -1.32
N GLY A 112 21.35 6.73 -2.53
CA GLY A 112 20.09 7.31 -3.06
C GLY A 112 18.87 6.99 -2.22
N SER A 113 18.84 5.83 -1.56
CA SER A 113 17.75 5.43 -0.64
C SER A 113 17.60 6.35 0.57
N LEU A 114 18.68 7.02 1.01
CA LEU A 114 18.61 8.02 2.08
C LEU A 114 17.85 9.29 1.64
N ILE A 115 17.90 9.61 0.34
CA ILE A 115 17.14 10.73 -0.23
C ILE A 115 15.65 10.36 -0.21
N THR A 116 15.31 9.13 -0.59
CA THR A 116 13.93 8.63 -0.51
C THR A 116 13.42 8.62 0.94
N ALA A 117 14.25 8.19 1.90
CA ALA A 117 13.91 8.23 3.31
C ALA A 117 13.66 9.67 3.82
N GLN A 118 14.49 10.66 3.38
CA GLN A 118 14.24 12.05 3.74
C GLN A 118 12.92 12.56 3.16
N MET A 119 12.62 12.26 1.87
CA MET A 119 11.35 12.62 1.25
C MET A 119 10.15 11.96 1.96
N ALA A 120 10.29 10.71 2.40
CA ALA A 120 9.28 10.02 3.19
C ALA A 120 9.01 10.72 4.52
N GLN A 121 10.06 11.19 5.21
CA GLN A 121 9.94 12.00 6.42
C GLN A 121 9.20 13.31 6.15
N ASP A 122 9.52 13.99 5.05
CA ASP A 122 8.88 15.25 4.66
C ASP A 122 7.38 15.06 4.34
N TYR A 123 6.99 13.84 3.94
CA TYR A 123 5.59 13.45 3.67
C TYR A 123 4.91 12.78 4.87
N ASN A 124 5.53 12.77 6.06
CA ASN A 124 5.02 12.09 7.27
C ASN A 124 4.72 10.61 7.05
N ARG A 125 5.60 9.93 6.27
CA ARG A 125 5.54 8.49 6.11
C ARG A 125 6.44 7.79 7.11
N ASP A 126 6.02 6.62 7.57
CA ASP A 126 6.83 5.79 8.44
C ASP A 126 8.06 5.27 7.71
N ILE A 127 9.22 5.33 8.38
CA ILE A 127 10.48 4.91 7.81
C ILE A 127 11.06 3.80 8.67
N PHE A 128 11.38 2.70 8.01
CA PHE A 128 11.98 1.53 8.62
C PHE A 128 13.33 1.23 8.00
N THR A 129 14.22 0.61 8.74
CA THR A 129 15.52 0.23 8.22
C THR A 129 16.07 -1.02 8.91
N VAL A 130 16.83 -1.78 8.13
CA VAL A 130 17.48 -2.99 8.60
C VAL A 130 18.85 -2.62 9.16
N PRO A 131 19.17 -3.02 10.40
CA PRO A 131 20.48 -2.79 10.98
C PRO A 131 21.54 -3.68 10.30
N GLY A 132 22.77 -3.21 10.29
CA GLY A 132 23.89 -4.01 9.84
C GLY A 132 25.13 -3.80 10.70
N ARG A 133 26.20 -4.51 10.39
CA ARG A 133 27.45 -4.41 11.16
C ARG A 133 28.00 -2.99 11.10
N PRO A 134 28.59 -2.48 12.19
CA PRO A 134 29.13 -1.12 12.23
C PRO A 134 30.21 -0.82 11.18
N ASP A 135 30.96 -1.84 10.78
CA ASP A 135 32.05 -1.79 9.81
C ASP A 135 31.61 -2.08 8.37
N ASP A 136 30.34 -2.48 8.15
CA ASP A 136 29.80 -2.74 6.82
C ASP A 136 29.41 -1.43 6.11
N VAL A 137 30.14 -1.15 5.03
CA VAL A 137 29.90 0.04 4.19
C VAL A 137 28.50 0.09 3.61
N CYS A 138 27.88 -1.07 3.30
CA CYS A 138 26.54 -1.13 2.72
C CYS A 138 25.43 -0.89 3.76
N SER A 139 25.75 -1.00 5.03
CA SER A 139 24.82 -0.77 6.15
C SER A 139 25.03 0.59 6.82
N ALA A 140 26.06 1.34 6.45
CA ALA A 140 26.41 2.60 7.09
C ALA A 140 25.28 3.63 7.06
N GLY A 141 24.55 3.73 5.96
CA GLY A 141 23.40 4.62 5.81
C GLY A 141 22.21 4.20 6.67
N CYS A 142 21.91 2.88 6.71
CA CYS A 142 20.85 2.33 7.56
C CYS A 142 21.13 2.60 9.04
N ASN A 143 22.35 2.28 9.50
CA ASN A 143 22.78 2.55 10.87
C ASN A 143 22.75 4.05 11.20
N GLN A 144 23.02 4.93 10.22
CA GLN A 144 22.92 6.38 10.41
C GLN A 144 21.48 6.84 10.61
N LEU A 145 20.52 6.30 9.85
CA LEU A 145 19.09 6.60 10.04
C LEU A 145 18.61 6.22 11.45
N ILE A 146 19.04 5.05 11.96
CA ILE A 146 18.73 4.60 13.32
C ILE A 146 19.33 5.56 14.36
N LYS A 147 20.63 5.88 14.23
CA LYS A 147 21.33 6.78 15.17
C LYS A 147 20.69 8.18 15.21
N GLN A 148 20.16 8.66 14.10
CA GLN A 148 19.49 9.95 13.99
C GLN A 148 18.00 9.89 14.38
N GLN A 149 17.49 8.73 14.78
CA GLN A 149 16.07 8.51 15.08
C GLN A 149 15.13 8.88 13.92
N LYS A 150 15.62 8.76 12.68
CA LYS A 150 14.85 9.03 11.46
C LYS A 150 14.14 7.79 10.92
N ALA A 151 14.54 6.62 11.33
CA ALA A 151 13.93 5.36 10.96
C ALA A 151 13.88 4.41 12.15
N GLN A 152 12.79 3.68 12.24
CA GLN A 152 12.66 2.59 13.19
C GLN A 152 13.43 1.35 12.70
N LEU A 153 14.15 0.70 13.59
CA LEU A 153 14.83 -0.56 13.31
C LEU A 153 13.81 -1.68 13.16
N ILE A 154 13.97 -2.49 12.12
CA ILE A 154 13.24 -3.75 11.94
C ILE A 154 14.21 -4.89 11.58
N GLU A 155 13.93 -6.08 12.04
CA GLU A 155 14.70 -7.29 11.74
C GLU A 155 13.91 -8.27 10.87
N ASN A 156 12.56 -8.16 10.87
CA ASN A 156 11.64 -9.05 10.18
C ASN A 156 10.31 -8.39 9.87
N ALA A 157 9.40 -9.13 9.22
CA ALA A 157 8.07 -8.63 8.84
C ALA A 157 7.18 -8.32 10.04
N ALA A 158 7.28 -9.12 11.13
CA ALA A 158 6.47 -8.91 12.33
C ALA A 158 6.76 -7.57 13.01
N ASP A 159 8.01 -7.11 13.00
CA ASP A 159 8.37 -5.81 13.56
C ASP A 159 7.67 -4.66 12.82
N LEU A 160 7.62 -4.75 11.48
CA LEU A 160 6.91 -3.75 10.66
C LEU A 160 5.41 -3.81 10.91
N LEU A 161 4.81 -5.01 10.95
CA LEU A 161 3.38 -5.18 11.19
C LEU A 161 2.96 -4.60 12.54
N ALA A 162 3.73 -4.88 13.58
CA ALA A 162 3.49 -4.34 14.92
C ALA A 162 3.60 -2.82 14.95
N ALA A 163 4.65 -2.24 14.33
CA ALA A 163 4.87 -0.80 14.29
C ALA A 163 3.76 -0.07 13.51
N MET A 164 3.33 -0.63 12.38
CA MET A 164 2.25 -0.09 11.55
C MET A 164 0.85 -0.41 12.08
N ARG A 165 0.72 -1.28 13.09
CA ARG A 165 -0.56 -1.80 13.63
C ARG A 165 -1.43 -2.48 12.56
N TRP A 166 -0.81 -3.06 11.54
CA TRP A 166 -1.54 -3.74 10.47
C TRP A 166 -2.17 -5.06 10.91
N GLU A 167 -1.66 -5.70 11.94
CA GLU A 167 -2.27 -6.88 12.55
C GLU A 167 -3.64 -6.58 13.18
N GLU A 168 -3.81 -5.40 13.77
CA GLU A 168 -5.10 -4.97 14.33
C GLU A 168 -6.12 -4.71 13.23
N GLN A 169 -5.69 -4.18 12.07
CA GLN A 169 -6.57 -3.93 10.93
C GLN A 169 -7.08 -5.22 10.27
N THR A 170 -6.28 -6.29 10.29
CA THR A 170 -6.72 -7.61 9.79
C THR A 170 -7.69 -8.32 10.72
N LYS A 171 -7.69 -7.94 12.01
CA LYS A 171 -8.60 -8.46 13.05
C LYS A 171 -9.81 -7.56 13.29
N GLN A 172 -9.85 -6.36 12.70
CA GLN A 172 -11.09 -5.61 12.74
C GLN A 172 -12.16 -6.45 12.05
N PRO A 173 -13.24 -6.81 12.75
CA PRO A 173 -14.41 -7.33 12.08
C PRO A 173 -14.72 -6.32 10.98
N ARG A 174 -15.02 -6.82 9.76
CA ARG A 174 -15.65 -6.02 8.70
C ARG A 174 -16.41 -4.89 9.39
N GLN A 175 -16.14 -3.62 9.00
CA GLN A 175 -17.01 -2.56 9.48
C GLN A 175 -18.41 -3.13 9.40
N THR A 176 -18.96 -3.42 10.56
CA THR A 176 -20.36 -3.78 10.69
C THR A 176 -21.04 -2.68 9.93
N THR A 177 -21.60 -3.03 8.79
CA THR A 177 -22.39 -2.11 7.99
C THR A 177 -23.30 -1.44 8.98
N MET A 178 -23.59 -0.16 8.84
CA MET A 178 -24.52 0.62 9.71
C MET A 178 -25.78 -0.18 10.10
N MET A 179 -26.05 -1.26 9.38
CA MET A 179 -27.07 -2.27 9.58
C MET A 179 -26.86 -3.21 10.77
N GLU A 180 -25.64 -3.49 11.20
CA GLU A 180 -25.41 -4.33 12.40
C GLU A 180 -25.51 -3.52 13.71
N MET A 181 -25.55 -2.19 13.63
CA MET A 181 -25.91 -1.33 14.77
C MET A 181 -27.43 -1.27 15.04
N LEU A 182 -28.23 -1.91 14.21
CA LEU A 182 -29.71 -1.88 14.28
C LEU A 182 -30.27 -3.10 15.00
N TYR A 183 -29.61 -3.59 16.04
CA TYR A 183 -30.05 -4.77 16.81
C TYR A 183 -31.36 -4.58 17.58
N ASP A 184 -31.89 -3.38 17.69
CA ASP A 184 -33.15 -3.07 18.38
C ASP A 184 -34.26 -2.59 17.43
N LEU A 185 -34.26 -3.00 16.17
CA LEU A 185 -35.31 -2.65 15.23
C LEU A 185 -36.64 -3.38 15.61
N THR A 186 -37.70 -2.60 15.59
CA THR A 186 -39.03 -3.21 15.65
C THR A 186 -39.29 -4.09 14.43
N PRO A 187 -40.18 -5.09 14.51
CA PRO A 187 -40.56 -5.90 13.35
C PRO A 187 -41.00 -5.05 12.13
N THR A 188 -41.66 -3.93 12.40
CA THR A 188 -42.13 -2.99 11.39
C THR A 188 -40.96 -2.25 10.69
N GLN A 189 -39.99 -1.78 11.46
CA GLN A 189 -38.77 -1.16 10.95
C GLN A 189 -37.97 -2.15 10.09
N GLN A 190 -37.85 -3.40 10.54
CA GLN A 190 -37.16 -4.45 9.79
C GLN A 190 -37.83 -4.72 8.44
N GLN A 191 -39.17 -4.74 8.39
CA GLN A 191 -39.93 -4.93 7.16
C GLN A 191 -39.70 -3.76 6.18
N LEU A 192 -39.73 -2.50 6.67
CA LEU A 192 -39.49 -1.31 5.88
C LEU A 192 -38.06 -1.30 5.31
N ILE A 193 -37.07 -1.62 6.12
CA ILE A 193 -35.66 -1.68 5.68
C ILE A 193 -35.43 -2.74 4.60
N ASN A 194 -36.04 -3.91 4.74
CA ASN A 194 -35.91 -4.96 3.73
C ASN A 194 -36.49 -4.52 2.39
N LEU A 195 -37.66 -3.88 2.37
CA LEU A 195 -38.29 -3.35 1.14
C LEU A 195 -37.43 -2.25 0.51
N LEU A 196 -36.85 -1.34 1.31
CA LEU A 196 -35.99 -0.25 0.81
C LEU A 196 -34.66 -0.76 0.28
N ARG A 197 -34.13 -1.87 0.85
CA ARG A 197 -32.88 -2.49 0.41
C ARG A 197 -33.00 -3.09 -0.99
N ASP A 198 -34.17 -3.70 -1.28
CA ASP A 198 -34.43 -4.38 -2.55
C ASP A 198 -34.80 -3.38 -3.66
N ALA A 199 -35.02 -2.10 -3.33
CA ALA A 199 -35.37 -1.03 -4.26
C ALA A 199 -34.11 -0.28 -4.73
N GLU A 200 -33.63 -0.55 -5.96
CA GLU A 200 -32.41 0.07 -6.53
C GLU A 200 -32.45 1.61 -6.59
N ASN A 201 -33.64 2.21 -6.72
CA ASN A 201 -33.82 3.68 -6.87
C ASN A 201 -34.59 4.30 -5.69
N GLY A 202 -34.68 3.60 -4.55
CA GLY A 202 -35.55 4.01 -3.46
C GLY A 202 -37.04 3.75 -3.73
N MET A 203 -37.90 3.97 -2.72
CA MET A 203 -39.33 3.71 -2.81
C MET A 203 -40.11 4.89 -2.24
N HIS A 204 -41.17 5.29 -2.97
CA HIS A 204 -42.05 6.36 -2.47
C HIS A 204 -42.89 5.85 -1.29
N ILE A 205 -43.16 6.72 -0.28
CA ILE A 205 -43.88 6.33 0.93
C ILE A 205 -45.24 5.66 0.64
N ASN A 206 -45.97 6.08 -0.38
CA ASN A 206 -47.22 5.45 -0.77
C ASN A 206 -47.04 3.99 -1.22
N GLN A 207 -45.92 3.66 -1.86
CA GLN A 207 -45.59 2.28 -2.23
C GLN A 207 -45.27 1.44 -0.99
N LEU A 208 -44.51 2.01 -0.03
CA LEU A 208 -44.24 1.36 1.25
C LEU A 208 -45.53 1.04 2.02
N VAL A 209 -46.49 1.98 2.02
CA VAL A 209 -47.82 1.78 2.64
C VAL A 209 -48.58 0.63 1.94
N MET A 210 -48.52 0.56 0.61
CA MET A 210 -49.20 -0.51 -0.15
C MET A 210 -48.54 -1.88 0.08
N GLU A 211 -47.23 -1.98 0.08
CA GLU A 211 -46.48 -3.22 0.25
C GLU A 211 -46.54 -3.75 1.69
N THR A 212 -46.49 -2.85 2.68
CA THR A 212 -46.55 -3.23 4.09
C THR A 212 -47.94 -3.41 4.62
N GLN A 213 -48.97 -2.87 3.92
CA GLN A 213 -50.39 -2.82 4.37
C GLN A 213 -50.57 -2.09 5.71
N LEU A 214 -49.61 -1.22 6.09
CA LEU A 214 -49.66 -0.44 7.33
C LEU A 214 -50.30 0.94 7.07
N ALA A 215 -50.84 1.56 8.12
CA ALA A 215 -51.36 2.90 8.01
C ALA A 215 -50.22 3.90 7.65
N TYR A 216 -50.52 4.94 6.84
CA TYR A 216 -49.56 5.96 6.43
C TYR A 216 -48.82 6.59 7.64
N GLY A 217 -49.55 6.90 8.71
CA GLY A 217 -48.97 7.44 9.95
C GLY A 217 -47.96 6.51 10.62
N THR A 218 -48.21 5.21 10.57
CA THR A 218 -47.30 4.18 11.13
C THR A 218 -46.03 4.10 10.30
N VAL A 219 -46.15 4.04 8.95
CA VAL A 219 -44.98 4.01 8.05
C VAL A 219 -44.15 5.27 8.19
N SER A 220 -44.80 6.44 8.29
CA SER A 220 -44.09 7.73 8.44
C SER A 220 -43.41 7.91 9.81
N ALA A 221 -43.92 7.24 10.86
CA ALA A 221 -43.31 7.32 12.20
C ALA A 221 -42.13 6.36 12.39
N GLU A 222 -42.08 5.29 11.56
CA GLU A 222 -41.05 4.24 11.65
C GLU A 222 -39.93 4.40 10.62
N LEU A 223 -40.05 5.36 9.69
CA LEU A 223 -38.99 5.79 8.75
C LEU A 223 -38.07 6.85 9.37
#